data_1d18e1e00fb199efc8ef7b0e548ee17c
#
_entry.id   1d18e1e00fb199efc8ef7b0e548ee17c
#
_cell.length_a   1.000
_cell.length_b   1.000
_cell.length_c   1.000
_cell.angle_alpha   90.00
_cell.angle_beta   90.00
_cell.angle_gamma   90.00
#
_symmetry.space_group_name_H-M   'P 1'
#
loop_
_entity.id
_entity.type
_entity.pdbx_description
1 polymer ?
#
loop_
_entity_poly.entity_id
_entity_poly.type
_entity_poly.pdbx_seq_one_letter_code
_entity_poly.pdbx_strand_id
1 'polypeptide(L)'
;MSGKPNKPAGGPPMGGPGHGPGGRHARAMGGKPKETKQTIKRLLGYLGKDKKHVIIALVCVVISSLSTLAGSYMLSPIINGITETYDKASKAAGDAGVIINEGLKTLGLGILLMLAIYGIGVISMYLQQRIMIGVSQRALKTLRKDLFDHIQTLPVRYFDTNATGDIMSRFTNDVDVVGEMLNNTVIQLIQGCISIVGTVSIMLYMNVWLALLTILLVPLMLKAGGSIAKRSSKYYRQQQSALGKLNGYIEETVTGQSILSRGKSSGRIYRFEQ
;
A
#
# COMPACT_ATOMS: atom_id res chain seq x y z
N MET A 1 38.67 18.72 -62.24
CA MET A 1 37.51 17.79 -62.21
C MET A 1 37.72 16.81 -61.10
N SER A 2 37.04 17.06 -60.05
CA SER A 2 37.17 16.31 -58.77
C SER A 2 35.93 15.39 -58.61
N GLY A 3 36.15 14.09 -58.74
CA GLY A 3 35.12 13.07 -58.50
C GLY A 3 35.05 12.67 -57.05
N LYS A 4 33.90 12.90 -56.38
CA LYS A 4 33.59 12.39 -55.04
C LYS A 4 33.26 10.89 -55.09
N PRO A 5 33.76 10.07 -54.17
CA PRO A 5 33.37 8.66 -54.11
C PRO A 5 31.95 8.49 -53.51
N ASN A 6 31.21 7.61 -54.19
CA ASN A 6 29.82 7.24 -53.91
C ASN A 6 29.77 6.39 -52.61
N LYS A 7 28.91 6.77 -51.64
CA LYS A 7 28.61 5.98 -50.44
C LYS A 7 27.65 4.84 -50.81
N PRO A 8 27.87 3.61 -50.33
CA PRO A 8 26.90 2.53 -50.53
C PRO A 8 25.66 2.73 -49.62
N ALA A 9 24.50 2.40 -50.23
CA ALA A 9 23.19 2.47 -49.62
C ALA A 9 23.10 1.59 -48.36
N GLY A 10 22.64 2.17 -47.27
CA GLY A 10 22.40 1.47 -46.04
C GLY A 10 21.26 0.46 -46.15
N GLY A 11 21.52 -0.77 -45.80
CA GLY A 11 20.52 -1.81 -45.67
C GLY A 11 19.51 -1.49 -44.51
N PRO A 12 18.32 -2.12 -44.51
CA PRO A 12 17.31 -1.86 -43.53
C PRO A 12 17.79 -2.27 -42.09
N PRO A 13 17.40 -1.54 -41.02
CA PRO A 13 17.83 -1.86 -39.68
C PRO A 13 17.26 -3.21 -39.24
N MET A 14 18.14 -4.18 -38.94
CA MET A 14 17.76 -5.42 -38.29
C MET A 14 17.18 -5.10 -36.91
N GLY A 15 15.90 -5.40 -36.76
CA GLY A 15 15.19 -5.33 -35.45
C GLY A 15 15.80 -6.32 -34.49
N GLY A 16 16.45 -5.83 -33.43
CA GLY A 16 16.95 -6.65 -32.33
C GLY A 16 15.79 -7.31 -31.56
N PRO A 17 15.92 -8.58 -31.17
CA PRO A 17 14.95 -9.26 -30.33
C PRO A 17 15.16 -8.85 -28.86
N GLY A 18 14.33 -7.93 -28.39
CA GLY A 18 14.43 -7.43 -27.02
C GLY A 18 13.07 -7.00 -26.44
N HIS A 19 12.11 -7.88 -26.42
CA HIS A 19 10.83 -7.68 -25.74
C HIS A 19 10.63 -8.78 -24.72
N GLY A 20 11.34 -8.68 -23.57
CA GLY A 20 10.94 -9.37 -22.35
C GLY A 20 9.61 -8.80 -21.81
N PRO A 21 8.72 -9.62 -21.21
CA PRO A 21 7.38 -9.21 -20.78
C PRO A 21 7.33 -8.17 -19.64
N GLY A 22 8.48 -7.76 -19.07
CA GLY A 22 8.55 -6.82 -17.95
C GLY A 22 8.63 -5.32 -18.27
N GLY A 23 8.86 -4.92 -19.53
CA GLY A 23 9.20 -3.52 -19.85
C GLY A 23 8.05 -2.56 -20.09
N ARG A 24 6.86 -3.03 -20.40
CA ARG A 24 5.71 -2.17 -20.76
C ARG A 24 4.92 -1.66 -19.54
N HIS A 25 4.82 -2.42 -18.47
CA HIS A 25 4.08 -2.00 -17.26
C HIS A 25 4.77 -0.90 -16.45
N ALA A 26 6.10 -0.77 -16.50
CA ALA A 26 6.83 0.27 -15.77
C ALA A 26 6.65 1.69 -16.34
N ARG A 27 6.22 1.84 -17.59
CA ARG A 27 6.03 3.17 -18.21
C ARG A 27 4.64 3.78 -17.98
N ALA A 28 3.65 2.98 -17.60
CA ALA A 28 2.29 3.44 -17.33
C ALA A 28 2.10 4.04 -15.90
N MET A 29 3.03 3.78 -14.97
CA MET A 29 2.94 4.27 -13.58
C MET A 29 3.48 5.69 -13.34
N GLY A 30 3.93 6.42 -14.36
CA GLY A 30 4.61 7.73 -14.19
C GLY A 30 3.80 8.97 -14.56
N GLY A 31 2.59 8.86 -15.06
CA GLY A 31 1.75 10.00 -15.40
C GLY A 31 0.94 10.46 -14.20
N LYS A 32 1.22 11.66 -13.64
CA LYS A 32 0.30 12.29 -12.70
C LYS A 32 -1.08 12.35 -13.37
N PRO A 33 -2.12 11.78 -12.75
CA PRO A 33 -3.46 11.81 -13.34
C PRO A 33 -3.88 13.27 -13.55
N LYS A 34 -4.24 13.64 -14.77
CA LYS A 34 -4.55 15.02 -15.17
C LYS A 34 -5.71 15.64 -14.36
N GLU A 35 -6.55 14.80 -13.75
CA GLU A 35 -7.76 15.24 -13.01
C GLU A 35 -8.06 14.35 -11.80
N THR A 36 -7.11 14.27 -10.86
CA THR A 36 -7.24 13.44 -9.65
C THR A 36 -8.53 13.74 -8.86
N LYS A 37 -8.93 15.00 -8.73
CA LYS A 37 -10.13 15.40 -7.98
C LYS A 37 -11.41 14.88 -8.62
N GLN A 38 -11.53 14.93 -9.95
CA GLN A 38 -12.74 14.44 -10.66
C GLN A 38 -12.81 12.91 -10.58
N THR A 39 -11.69 12.23 -10.72
CA THR A 39 -11.62 10.76 -10.60
C THR A 39 -12.05 10.30 -9.21
N ILE A 40 -11.52 10.91 -8.15
CA ILE A 40 -11.94 10.62 -6.77
C ILE A 40 -13.42 10.92 -6.57
N LYS A 41 -13.93 12.04 -7.07
CA LYS A 41 -15.35 12.39 -6.97
C LYS A 41 -16.25 11.37 -7.67
N ARG A 42 -15.85 10.87 -8.85
CA ARG A 42 -16.58 9.82 -9.57
C ARG A 42 -16.55 8.50 -8.81
N LEU A 43 -15.39 8.09 -8.28
CA LEU A 43 -15.27 6.87 -7.47
C LEU A 43 -16.11 6.94 -6.20
N LEU A 44 -16.09 8.07 -5.49
CA LEU A 44 -16.97 8.31 -4.34
C LEU A 44 -18.44 8.34 -4.73
N GLY A 45 -18.77 8.71 -5.98
CA GLY A 45 -20.14 8.67 -6.52
C GLY A 45 -20.70 7.24 -6.58
N TYR A 46 -19.86 6.23 -6.83
CA TYR A 46 -20.28 4.81 -6.81
C TYR A 46 -20.63 4.33 -5.39
N LEU A 47 -19.95 4.87 -4.35
CA LEU A 47 -20.34 4.60 -2.96
C LEU A 47 -21.62 5.31 -2.58
N GLY A 48 -21.98 6.38 -3.30
CA GLY A 48 -23.15 7.21 -3.01
C GLY A 48 -24.51 6.48 -3.13
N LYS A 49 -24.57 5.34 -3.81
CA LYS A 49 -25.77 4.50 -3.89
C LYS A 49 -26.09 3.81 -2.56
N ASP A 50 -25.08 3.52 -1.74
CA ASP A 50 -25.18 2.82 -0.45
C ASP A 50 -24.89 3.74 0.75
N LYS A 51 -25.35 5.02 0.70
CA LYS A 51 -25.06 6.06 1.71
C LYS A 51 -25.28 5.60 3.15
N LYS A 52 -26.35 4.85 3.41
CA LYS A 52 -26.67 4.36 4.76
C LYS A 52 -25.59 3.45 5.31
N HIS A 53 -25.13 2.48 4.49
CA HIS A 53 -24.07 1.55 4.91
C HIS A 53 -22.73 2.25 5.07
N VAL A 54 -22.40 3.22 4.21
CA VAL A 54 -21.18 4.03 4.32
C VAL A 54 -21.20 4.86 5.59
N ILE A 55 -22.33 5.47 5.97
CA ILE A 55 -22.46 6.24 7.20
C ILE A 55 -22.29 5.32 8.42
N ILE A 56 -22.91 4.14 8.43
CA ILE A 56 -22.74 3.17 9.53
C ILE A 56 -21.26 2.74 9.64
N ALA A 57 -20.60 2.45 8.52
CA ALA A 57 -19.18 2.13 8.52
C ALA A 57 -18.33 3.27 9.08
N LEU A 58 -18.63 4.53 8.71
CA LEU A 58 -17.98 5.73 9.25
C LEU A 58 -18.15 5.87 10.77
N VAL A 59 -19.36 5.65 11.28
CA VAL A 59 -19.62 5.65 12.73
C VAL A 59 -18.80 4.57 13.42
N CYS A 60 -18.74 3.37 12.85
CA CYS A 60 -17.90 2.30 13.39
C CYS A 60 -16.40 2.66 13.38
N VAL A 61 -15.90 3.37 12.34
CA VAL A 61 -14.52 3.91 12.29
C VAL A 61 -14.28 4.86 13.47
N VAL A 62 -15.20 5.78 13.71
CA VAL A 62 -15.09 6.74 14.83
C VAL A 62 -15.05 6.00 16.16
N ILE A 63 -15.98 5.05 16.38
CA ILE A 63 -16.03 4.27 17.64
C ILE A 63 -14.74 3.48 17.82
N SER A 64 -14.24 2.78 16.82
CA SER A 64 -13.00 1.99 16.91
C SER A 64 -11.78 2.87 17.17
N SER A 65 -11.70 4.04 16.53
CA SER A 65 -10.61 5.00 16.75
C SER A 65 -10.66 5.58 18.18
N LEU A 66 -11.85 5.97 18.65
CA LEU A 66 -12.02 6.46 20.02
C LEU A 66 -11.71 5.38 21.06
N SER A 67 -12.10 4.13 20.82
CA SER A 67 -11.76 3.01 21.70
C SER A 67 -10.23 2.81 21.80
N THR A 68 -9.52 2.91 20.69
CA THR A 68 -8.06 2.81 20.68
C THR A 68 -7.40 3.96 21.45
N LEU A 69 -7.88 5.19 21.27
CA LEU A 69 -7.38 6.37 21.99
C LEU A 69 -7.70 6.29 23.48
N ALA A 70 -8.93 5.91 23.84
CA ALA A 70 -9.36 5.75 25.23
C ALA A 70 -8.56 4.64 25.96
N GLY A 71 -8.32 3.51 25.26
CA GLY A 71 -7.49 2.44 25.78
C GLY A 71 -6.05 2.88 26.06
N SER A 72 -5.46 3.66 25.14
CA SER A 72 -4.12 4.24 25.35
C SER A 72 -4.09 5.24 26.51
N TYR A 73 -5.13 6.06 26.66
CA TYR A 73 -5.25 7.00 27.78
C TYR A 73 -5.39 6.29 29.13
N MET A 74 -6.14 5.17 29.19
CA MET A 74 -6.35 4.40 30.42
C MET A 74 -5.10 3.71 30.95
N LEU A 75 -4.07 3.56 30.13
CA LEU A 75 -2.80 2.97 30.57
C LEU A 75 -2.13 3.83 31.66
N SER A 76 -2.24 5.15 31.57
CA SER A 76 -1.65 6.09 32.56
C SER A 76 -2.24 5.93 33.97
N PRO A 77 -3.56 5.97 34.21
CA PRO A 77 -4.13 5.77 35.52
C PRO A 77 -3.87 4.36 36.09
N ILE A 78 -3.77 3.34 35.23
CA ILE A 78 -3.44 1.97 35.70
C ILE A 78 -2.00 1.91 36.19
N ILE A 79 -1.03 2.47 35.45
CA ILE A 79 0.38 2.52 35.91
C ILE A 79 0.51 3.35 37.16
N ASN A 80 -0.15 4.51 37.26
CA ASN A 80 -0.13 5.36 38.43
C ASN A 80 -0.76 4.65 39.65
N GLY A 81 -1.83 3.88 39.48
CA GLY A 81 -2.45 3.09 40.51
C GLY A 81 -1.52 2.00 41.08
N ILE A 82 -0.70 1.38 40.22
CA ILE A 82 0.31 0.41 40.66
C ILE A 82 1.38 1.09 41.50
N THR A 83 1.93 2.20 41.04
CA THR A 83 2.99 2.95 41.72
C THR A 83 2.51 3.50 43.07
N GLU A 84 1.29 4.03 43.11
CA GLU A 84 0.68 4.54 44.37
C GLU A 84 0.40 3.42 45.35
N THR A 85 -0.10 2.27 44.90
CA THR A 85 -0.34 1.09 45.79
C THR A 85 0.98 0.59 46.33
N TYR A 86 2.03 0.51 45.52
CA TYR A 86 3.34 0.08 45.99
C TYR A 86 3.95 1.06 47.02
N ASP A 87 3.85 2.36 46.77
CA ASP A 87 4.38 3.39 47.70
C ASP A 87 3.63 3.40 49.02
N LYS A 88 2.30 3.23 49.00
CA LYS A 88 1.49 3.08 50.21
C LYS A 88 1.83 1.80 50.99
N ALA A 89 1.97 0.67 50.31
CA ALA A 89 2.30 -0.61 50.93
C ALA A 89 3.72 -0.60 51.53
N SER A 90 4.67 0.05 50.90
CA SER A 90 6.05 0.17 51.43
C SER A 90 6.18 1.03 52.66
N LYS A 91 5.27 2.00 52.87
CA LYS A 91 5.25 2.89 54.02
C LYS A 91 4.39 2.36 55.18
N ALA A 92 3.52 1.37 54.96
CA ALA A 92 2.65 0.80 55.98
C ALA A 92 3.30 -0.41 56.64
N ALA A 93 3.84 -0.22 57.84
CA ALA A 93 4.61 -1.22 58.61
C ALA A 93 3.80 -2.41 59.15
N GLY A 94 2.46 -2.47 59.02
CA GLY A 94 1.60 -3.54 59.52
C GLY A 94 0.45 -3.99 58.65
N ASP A 95 -0.09 -3.10 57.77
CA ASP A 95 -1.31 -3.34 56.98
C ASP A 95 -1.05 -3.48 55.47
N ALA A 96 0.18 -3.80 55.08
CA ALA A 96 0.57 -3.93 53.69
C ALA A 96 -0.32 -4.92 52.91
N GLY A 97 -0.79 -6.00 53.53
CA GLY A 97 -1.63 -7.00 52.87
C GLY A 97 -3.02 -6.47 52.48
N VAL A 98 -3.63 -5.61 53.29
CA VAL A 98 -4.94 -5.02 53.02
C VAL A 98 -4.83 -4.00 51.87
N ILE A 99 -3.78 -3.16 51.89
CA ILE A 99 -3.51 -2.16 50.86
C ILE A 99 -3.24 -2.82 49.50
N ILE A 100 -2.46 -3.91 49.49
CA ILE A 100 -2.19 -4.69 48.30
C ILE A 100 -3.49 -5.30 47.74
N ASN A 101 -4.37 -5.83 48.57
CA ASN A 101 -5.62 -6.46 48.12
C ASN A 101 -6.61 -5.43 47.56
N GLU A 102 -6.71 -4.24 48.12
CA GLU A 102 -7.49 -3.13 47.55
C GLU A 102 -6.89 -2.61 46.25
N GLY A 103 -5.57 -2.49 46.17
CA GLY A 103 -4.86 -2.15 44.94
C GLY A 103 -5.10 -3.18 43.85
N LEU A 104 -5.06 -4.47 44.13
CA LEU A 104 -5.35 -5.55 43.19
C LEU A 104 -6.80 -5.49 42.65
N LYS A 105 -7.78 -5.16 43.50
CA LYS A 105 -9.18 -4.99 43.09
C LYS A 105 -9.32 -3.81 42.13
N THR A 106 -8.69 -2.69 42.45
CA THR A 106 -8.71 -1.48 41.61
C THR A 106 -8.04 -1.73 40.26
N LEU A 107 -6.91 -2.43 40.23
CA LEU A 107 -6.24 -2.87 39.04
C LEU A 107 -7.08 -3.84 38.20
N GLY A 108 -7.71 -4.82 38.84
CA GLY A 108 -8.60 -5.77 38.20
C GLY A 108 -9.77 -5.07 37.51
N LEU A 109 -10.39 -4.09 38.20
CA LEU A 109 -11.46 -3.28 37.61
C LEU A 109 -10.96 -2.44 36.44
N GLY A 110 -9.78 -1.82 36.53
CA GLY A 110 -9.14 -1.05 35.46
C GLY A 110 -8.86 -1.90 34.23
N ILE A 111 -8.33 -3.10 34.42
CA ILE A 111 -8.06 -4.06 33.32
C ILE A 111 -9.37 -4.54 32.69
N LEU A 112 -10.40 -4.84 33.49
CA LEU A 112 -11.71 -5.26 32.97
C LEU A 112 -12.38 -4.16 32.14
N LEU A 113 -12.28 -2.91 32.59
CA LEU A 113 -12.79 -1.75 31.83
C LEU A 113 -12.02 -1.51 30.57
N MET A 114 -10.70 -1.66 30.58
CA MET A 114 -9.85 -1.60 29.41
C MET A 114 -10.20 -2.70 28.39
N LEU A 115 -10.44 -3.92 28.87
CA LEU A 115 -10.87 -5.05 28.05
C LEU A 115 -12.24 -4.78 27.39
N ALA A 116 -13.17 -4.18 28.12
CA ALA A 116 -14.47 -3.79 27.58
C ALA A 116 -14.35 -2.72 26.47
N ILE A 117 -13.52 -1.69 26.68
CA ILE A 117 -13.27 -0.63 25.70
C ILE A 117 -12.64 -1.21 24.44
N TYR A 118 -11.59 -2.02 24.57
CA TYR A 118 -10.98 -2.68 23.42
C TYR A 118 -11.92 -3.67 22.72
N GLY A 119 -12.76 -4.39 23.49
CA GLY A 119 -13.77 -5.29 22.95
C GLY A 119 -14.78 -4.54 22.05
N ILE A 120 -15.28 -3.38 22.48
CA ILE A 120 -16.13 -2.52 21.68
C ILE A 120 -15.39 -2.05 20.40
N GLY A 121 -14.13 -1.67 20.53
CA GLY A 121 -13.27 -1.28 19.40
C GLY A 121 -13.13 -2.37 18.36
N VAL A 122 -12.83 -3.60 18.79
CA VAL A 122 -12.66 -4.77 17.91
C VAL A 122 -13.98 -5.13 17.21
N ILE A 123 -15.09 -5.14 17.94
CA ILE A 123 -16.42 -5.41 17.36
C ILE A 123 -16.75 -4.35 16.32
N SER A 124 -16.52 -3.07 16.61
CA SER A 124 -16.76 -1.97 15.67
C SER A 124 -15.88 -2.08 14.43
N MET A 125 -14.60 -2.43 14.60
CA MET A 125 -13.67 -2.66 13.48
C MET A 125 -14.13 -3.83 12.60
N TYR A 126 -14.57 -4.93 13.19
CA TYR A 126 -15.10 -6.08 12.44
C TYR A 126 -16.36 -5.71 11.65
N LEU A 127 -17.31 -5.02 12.28
CA LEU A 127 -18.56 -4.58 11.67
C LEU A 127 -18.29 -3.65 10.47
N GLN A 128 -17.43 -2.67 10.68
CA GLN A 128 -16.95 -1.74 9.65
C GLN A 128 -16.40 -2.48 8.43
N GLN A 129 -15.49 -3.44 8.66
CA GLN A 129 -14.87 -4.23 7.59
C GLN A 129 -15.91 -5.02 6.80
N ARG A 130 -16.83 -5.69 7.50
CA ARG A 130 -17.92 -6.47 6.87
C ARG A 130 -18.84 -5.60 6.03
N ILE A 131 -19.24 -4.45 6.54
CA ILE A 131 -20.12 -3.51 5.83
C ILE A 131 -19.40 -2.96 4.59
N MET A 132 -18.12 -2.58 4.74
CA MET A 132 -17.38 -1.95 3.66
C MET A 132 -17.05 -2.91 2.51
N ILE A 133 -16.76 -4.18 2.80
CA ILE A 133 -16.64 -5.23 1.78
C ILE A 133 -17.92 -5.30 0.95
N GLY A 134 -19.09 -5.33 1.59
CA GLY A 134 -20.37 -5.38 0.88
C GLY A 134 -20.62 -4.15 0.00
N VAL A 135 -20.29 -2.95 0.48
CA VAL A 135 -20.41 -1.69 -0.26
C VAL A 135 -19.44 -1.68 -1.45
N SER A 136 -18.18 -2.03 -1.22
CA SER A 136 -17.15 -2.10 -2.25
C SER A 136 -17.51 -3.09 -3.37
N GLN A 137 -17.99 -4.27 -3.04
CA GLN A 137 -18.41 -5.27 -4.04
C GLN A 137 -19.60 -4.79 -4.89
N ARG A 138 -20.57 -4.09 -4.29
CA ARG A 138 -21.68 -3.49 -5.06
C ARG A 138 -21.21 -2.36 -5.97
N ALA A 139 -20.30 -1.52 -5.49
CA ALA A 139 -19.67 -0.46 -6.30
C ALA A 139 -18.88 -1.06 -7.48
N LEU A 140 -18.09 -2.12 -7.24
CA LEU A 140 -17.35 -2.83 -8.29
C LEU A 140 -18.25 -3.48 -9.33
N LYS A 141 -19.35 -4.11 -8.90
CA LYS A 141 -20.35 -4.67 -9.83
C LYS A 141 -20.89 -3.59 -10.76
N THR A 142 -21.20 -2.42 -10.22
CA THR A 142 -21.71 -1.29 -11.02
C THR A 142 -20.62 -0.75 -11.96
N LEU A 143 -19.40 -0.60 -11.45
CA LEU A 143 -18.25 -0.14 -12.25
C LEU A 143 -17.95 -1.10 -13.43
N ARG A 144 -17.95 -2.42 -13.17
CA ARG A 144 -17.77 -3.42 -14.23
C ARG A 144 -18.86 -3.36 -15.28
N LYS A 145 -20.10 -3.17 -14.85
CA LYS A 145 -21.23 -2.99 -15.77
C LYS A 145 -21.06 -1.74 -16.63
N ASP A 146 -20.80 -0.59 -16.02
CA ASP A 146 -20.64 0.68 -16.73
C ASP A 146 -19.44 0.61 -17.71
N LEU A 147 -18.36 -0.09 -17.32
CA LEU A 147 -17.20 -0.32 -18.16
C LEU A 147 -17.54 -1.22 -19.36
N PHE A 148 -18.30 -2.28 -19.13
CA PHE A 148 -18.75 -3.19 -20.18
C PHE A 148 -19.69 -2.49 -21.17
N ASP A 149 -20.69 -1.76 -20.67
CA ASP A 149 -21.62 -1.00 -21.48
C ASP A 149 -20.87 0.06 -22.32
N HIS A 150 -19.86 0.72 -21.74
CA HIS A 150 -19.04 1.69 -22.45
C HIS A 150 -18.20 1.06 -23.56
N ILE A 151 -17.59 -0.11 -23.33
CA ILE A 151 -16.78 -0.79 -24.34
C ILE A 151 -17.62 -1.19 -25.54
N GLN A 152 -18.87 -1.58 -25.37
CA GLN A 152 -19.75 -1.92 -26.47
C GLN A 152 -20.08 -0.71 -27.39
N THR A 153 -19.94 0.52 -26.89
CA THR A 153 -20.16 1.74 -27.69
C THR A 153 -18.93 2.20 -28.46
N LEU A 154 -17.76 1.54 -28.25
CA LEU A 154 -16.53 1.93 -28.94
C LEU A 154 -16.49 1.43 -30.37
N PRO A 155 -15.92 2.22 -31.32
CA PRO A 155 -15.79 1.81 -32.71
C PRO A 155 -14.84 0.62 -32.86
N VAL A 156 -15.06 -0.23 -33.87
CA VAL A 156 -14.23 -1.42 -34.16
C VAL A 156 -12.74 -1.08 -34.26
N ARG A 157 -12.40 0.08 -34.82
CA ARG A 157 -11.03 0.57 -34.91
C ARG A 157 -10.29 0.61 -33.56
N TYR A 158 -11.02 0.80 -32.46
CA TYR A 158 -10.41 0.77 -31.11
C TYR A 158 -9.88 -0.62 -30.77
N PHE A 159 -10.59 -1.67 -31.15
CA PHE A 159 -10.19 -3.06 -30.90
C PHE A 159 -9.05 -3.52 -31.81
N ASP A 160 -8.97 -2.95 -33.02
CA ASP A 160 -7.86 -3.22 -33.94
C ASP A 160 -6.54 -2.57 -33.48
N THR A 161 -6.63 -1.44 -32.76
CA THR A 161 -5.45 -0.68 -32.32
C THR A 161 -4.99 -1.04 -30.91
N ASN A 162 -5.83 -1.68 -30.09
CA ASN A 162 -5.52 -2.06 -28.71
C ASN A 162 -5.53 -3.58 -28.57
N ALA A 163 -4.51 -4.14 -27.92
CA ALA A 163 -4.47 -5.56 -27.65
C ALA A 163 -5.62 -5.99 -26.72
N THR A 164 -6.30 -7.06 -27.07
CA THR A 164 -7.41 -7.62 -26.27
C THR A 164 -6.97 -7.91 -24.82
N GLY A 165 -5.70 -8.32 -24.62
CA GLY A 165 -5.13 -8.54 -23.30
C GLY A 165 -5.05 -7.27 -22.45
N ASP A 166 -4.75 -6.11 -23.05
CA ASP A 166 -4.72 -4.83 -22.31
C ASP A 166 -6.12 -4.39 -21.88
N ILE A 167 -7.13 -4.63 -22.74
CA ILE A 167 -8.52 -4.37 -22.41
C ILE A 167 -8.98 -5.26 -21.26
N MET A 168 -8.66 -6.55 -21.34
CA MET A 168 -9.03 -7.53 -20.31
C MET A 168 -8.33 -7.25 -18.97
N SER A 169 -7.06 -6.81 -19.00
CA SER A 169 -6.32 -6.39 -17.81
C SER A 169 -7.00 -5.23 -17.07
N ARG A 170 -7.61 -4.30 -17.79
CA ARG A 170 -8.39 -3.20 -17.18
C ARG A 170 -9.66 -3.70 -16.50
N PHE A 171 -10.34 -4.70 -17.07
CA PHE A 171 -11.54 -5.29 -16.47
C PHE A 171 -11.26 -6.09 -15.20
N THR A 172 -10.09 -6.71 -15.13
CA THR A 172 -9.68 -7.55 -13.99
C THR A 172 -8.82 -6.75 -13.03
N ASN A 173 -7.57 -6.48 -13.38
CA ASN A 173 -6.58 -5.93 -12.47
C ASN A 173 -6.89 -4.49 -12.03
N ASP A 174 -7.22 -3.58 -12.98
CA ASP A 174 -7.44 -2.18 -12.62
C ASP A 174 -8.72 -2.02 -11.78
N VAL A 175 -9.77 -2.78 -12.09
CA VAL A 175 -11.02 -2.77 -11.32
C VAL A 175 -10.81 -3.35 -9.92
N ASP A 176 -10.01 -4.41 -9.77
CA ASP A 176 -9.70 -4.98 -8.46
C ASP A 176 -8.87 -4.03 -7.60
N VAL A 177 -7.90 -3.31 -8.19
CA VAL A 177 -7.15 -2.25 -7.49
C VAL A 177 -8.08 -1.12 -7.01
N VAL A 178 -9.06 -0.72 -7.83
CA VAL A 178 -10.10 0.24 -7.41
C VAL A 178 -10.91 -0.32 -6.24
N GLY A 179 -11.24 -1.61 -6.25
CA GLY A 179 -11.93 -2.28 -5.15
C GLY A 179 -11.16 -2.26 -3.85
N GLU A 180 -9.89 -2.57 -3.90
CA GLU A 180 -8.99 -2.52 -2.75
C GLU A 180 -8.87 -1.08 -2.21
N MET A 181 -8.73 -0.10 -3.09
CA MET A 181 -8.71 1.31 -2.73
C MET A 181 -9.99 1.74 -2.02
N LEU A 182 -11.17 1.37 -2.54
CA LEU A 182 -12.45 1.72 -1.94
C LEU A 182 -12.66 1.03 -0.58
N ASN A 183 -12.20 -0.22 -0.44
CA ASN A 183 -12.37 -0.98 0.79
C ASN A 183 -11.40 -0.55 1.90
N ASN A 184 -10.12 -0.37 1.59
CA ASN A 184 -9.07 -0.18 2.58
C ASN A 184 -8.59 1.27 2.68
N THR A 185 -8.24 1.90 1.56
CA THR A 185 -7.54 3.20 1.58
C THR A 185 -8.39 4.33 2.13
N VAL A 186 -9.67 4.38 1.77
CA VAL A 186 -10.59 5.44 2.26
C VAL A 186 -10.78 5.33 3.77
N ILE A 187 -10.96 4.11 4.28
CA ILE A 187 -11.12 3.86 5.71
C ILE A 187 -9.84 4.24 6.46
N GLN A 188 -8.67 3.77 5.98
CA GLN A 188 -7.38 4.05 6.61
C GLN A 188 -7.06 5.55 6.66
N LEU A 189 -7.42 6.30 5.62
CA LEU A 189 -7.24 7.75 5.61
C LEU A 189 -8.08 8.43 6.70
N ILE A 190 -9.36 8.07 6.82
CA ILE A 190 -10.26 8.64 7.82
C ILE A 190 -9.79 8.26 9.23
N GLN A 191 -9.48 6.98 9.45
CA GLN A 191 -8.97 6.49 10.73
C GLN A 191 -7.65 7.15 11.11
N GLY A 192 -6.74 7.31 10.14
CA GLY A 192 -5.46 8.00 10.34
C GLY A 192 -5.64 9.46 10.73
N CYS A 193 -6.55 10.20 10.07
CA CYS A 193 -6.85 11.58 10.44
C CYS A 193 -7.41 11.68 11.87
N ILE A 194 -8.37 10.82 12.23
CA ILE A 194 -8.95 10.80 13.60
C ILE A 194 -7.87 10.43 14.62
N SER A 195 -7.04 9.44 14.32
CA SER A 195 -5.97 9.00 15.21
C SER A 195 -4.94 10.12 15.45
N ILE A 196 -4.49 10.80 14.40
CA ILE A 196 -3.52 11.90 14.52
C ILE A 196 -4.10 13.04 15.36
N VAL A 197 -5.30 13.50 15.00
CA VAL A 197 -5.95 14.59 15.73
C VAL A 197 -6.22 14.20 17.19
N GLY A 198 -6.74 13.01 17.42
CA GLY A 198 -7.03 12.50 18.76
C GLY A 198 -5.76 12.33 19.62
N THR A 199 -4.70 11.75 19.05
CA THR A 199 -3.43 11.58 19.77
C THR A 199 -2.82 12.92 20.14
N VAL A 200 -2.76 13.87 19.20
CA VAL A 200 -2.24 15.22 19.46
C VAL A 200 -3.07 15.92 20.53
N SER A 201 -4.41 15.80 20.47
CA SER A 201 -5.30 16.41 21.48
C SER A 201 -5.06 15.82 22.88
N ILE A 202 -4.95 14.51 23.01
CA ILE A 202 -4.64 13.86 24.29
C ILE A 202 -3.26 14.25 24.81
N MET A 203 -2.25 14.31 23.93
CA MET A 203 -0.89 14.71 24.31
C MET A 203 -0.86 16.16 24.84
N LEU A 204 -1.55 17.08 24.17
CA LEU A 204 -1.65 18.46 24.61
C LEU A 204 -2.37 18.58 25.96
N TYR A 205 -3.40 17.77 26.20
CA TYR A 205 -4.12 17.74 27.47
C TYR A 205 -3.27 17.20 28.61
N MET A 206 -2.46 16.16 28.36
CA MET A 206 -1.63 15.54 29.39
C MET A 206 -0.37 16.36 29.71
N ASN A 207 0.37 16.78 28.69
CA ASN A 207 1.61 17.54 28.89
C ASN A 207 1.97 18.33 27.63
N VAL A 208 1.77 19.64 27.68
CA VAL A 208 2.02 20.56 26.54
C VAL A 208 3.49 20.55 26.11
N TRP A 209 4.45 20.47 27.04
CA TRP A 209 5.87 20.47 26.71
C TRP A 209 6.30 19.22 25.94
N LEU A 210 5.80 18.07 26.39
CA LEU A 210 6.09 16.80 25.71
C LEU A 210 5.43 16.73 24.32
N ALA A 211 4.20 17.25 24.21
CA ALA A 211 3.50 17.36 22.93
C ALA A 211 4.26 18.24 21.93
N LEU A 212 4.74 19.39 22.39
CA LEU A 212 5.47 20.35 21.54
C LEU A 212 6.81 19.76 21.06
N LEU A 213 7.52 19.06 21.96
CA LEU A 213 8.74 18.33 21.63
C LEU A 213 8.47 17.29 20.54
N THR A 214 7.41 16.49 20.69
CA THR A 214 7.03 15.42 19.73
C THR A 214 6.64 16.02 18.38
N ILE A 215 5.80 17.05 18.37
CA ILE A 215 5.37 17.76 17.14
C ILE A 215 6.56 18.33 16.38
N LEU A 216 7.60 18.80 17.08
CA LEU A 216 8.83 19.29 16.45
C LEU A 216 9.70 18.14 15.91
N LEU A 217 9.74 17.02 16.63
CA LEU A 217 10.61 15.88 16.30
C LEU A 217 10.10 15.08 15.10
N VAL A 218 8.77 14.94 14.92
CA VAL A 218 8.17 14.22 13.80
C VAL A 218 8.57 14.76 12.42
N PRO A 219 8.48 16.06 12.12
CA PRO A 219 8.94 16.60 10.83
C PRO A 219 10.44 16.40 10.60
N LEU A 220 11.25 16.45 11.66
CA LEU A 220 12.70 16.19 11.57
C LEU A 220 12.96 14.74 11.15
N MET A 221 12.25 13.78 11.76
CA MET A 221 12.34 12.35 11.40
C MET A 221 11.87 12.11 9.97
N LEU A 222 10.79 12.77 9.53
CA LEU A 222 10.29 12.66 8.15
C LEU A 222 11.30 13.20 7.13
N LYS A 223 11.97 14.32 7.43
CA LYS A 223 13.07 14.86 6.59
C LYS A 223 14.27 13.91 6.53
N ALA A 224 14.69 13.38 7.67
CA ALA A 224 15.79 12.42 7.73
C ALA A 224 15.46 11.14 6.93
N GLY A 225 14.29 10.55 7.15
CA GLY A 225 13.79 9.39 6.40
C GLY A 225 13.68 9.66 4.90
N GLY A 226 13.16 10.82 4.51
CA GLY A 226 13.08 11.23 3.10
C GLY A 226 14.46 11.38 2.44
N SER A 227 15.47 11.88 3.16
CA SER A 227 16.85 11.98 2.67
C SER A 227 17.47 10.60 2.47
N ILE A 228 17.27 9.71 3.44
CA ILE A 228 17.73 8.31 3.35
C ILE A 228 17.05 7.61 2.17
N ALA A 229 15.72 7.74 2.02
CA ALA A 229 14.96 7.16 0.93
C ALA A 229 15.44 7.63 -0.45
N LYS A 230 15.76 8.92 -0.60
CA LYS A 230 16.32 9.46 -1.85
C LYS A 230 17.68 8.85 -2.19
N ARG A 231 18.57 8.71 -1.19
CA ARG A 231 19.89 8.09 -1.37
C ARG A 231 19.74 6.61 -1.72
N SER A 232 18.94 5.87 -0.96
CA SER A 232 18.64 4.46 -1.21
C SER A 232 18.06 4.22 -2.59
N SER A 233 17.14 5.06 -3.06
CA SER A 233 16.55 4.96 -4.40
C SER A 233 17.60 5.09 -5.52
N LYS A 234 18.63 5.94 -5.33
CA LYS A 234 19.74 6.04 -6.28
C LYS A 234 20.55 4.74 -6.37
N TYR A 235 20.92 4.20 -5.21
CA TYR A 235 21.70 2.94 -5.16
C TYR A 235 20.88 1.74 -5.65
N TYR A 236 19.59 1.69 -5.32
CA TYR A 236 18.68 0.66 -5.80
C TYR A 236 18.57 0.66 -7.34
N ARG A 237 18.48 1.84 -7.97
CA ARG A 237 18.50 1.95 -9.44
C ARG A 237 19.81 1.46 -10.05
N GLN A 238 20.94 1.77 -9.42
CA GLN A 238 22.26 1.29 -9.87
C GLN A 238 22.34 -0.24 -9.74
N GLN A 239 21.87 -0.80 -8.64
CA GLN A 239 21.80 -2.24 -8.42
C GLN A 239 20.92 -2.92 -9.48
N GLN A 240 19.72 -2.40 -9.75
CA GLN A 240 18.83 -2.94 -10.79
C GLN A 240 19.46 -2.85 -12.19
N SER A 241 20.17 -1.77 -12.49
CA SER A 241 20.91 -1.65 -13.76
C SER A 241 22.04 -2.66 -13.87
N ALA A 242 22.77 -2.90 -12.77
CA ALA A 242 23.84 -3.91 -12.74
C ALA A 242 23.29 -5.34 -12.87
N LEU A 243 22.19 -5.65 -12.18
CA LEU A 243 21.48 -6.92 -12.33
C LEU A 243 20.93 -7.12 -13.74
N GLY A 244 20.39 -6.07 -14.36
CA GLY A 244 19.93 -6.14 -15.76
C GLY A 244 21.08 -6.44 -16.72
N LYS A 245 22.27 -5.84 -16.54
CA LYS A 245 23.46 -6.13 -17.34
C LYS A 245 23.96 -7.56 -17.11
N LEU A 246 23.97 -8.02 -15.87
CA LEU A 246 24.37 -9.39 -15.53
C LEU A 246 23.42 -10.41 -16.15
N ASN A 247 22.11 -10.21 -16.05
CA ASN A 247 21.12 -11.10 -16.66
C ASN A 247 21.25 -11.13 -18.18
N GLY A 248 21.45 -9.96 -18.82
CA GLY A 248 21.70 -9.89 -20.26
C GLY A 248 22.97 -10.64 -20.67
N TYR A 249 24.05 -10.52 -19.91
CA TYR A 249 25.29 -11.26 -20.16
C TYR A 249 25.11 -12.79 -20.00
N ILE A 250 24.35 -13.22 -18.98
CA ILE A 250 24.04 -14.64 -18.79
C ILE A 250 23.20 -15.17 -19.95
N GLU A 251 22.15 -14.43 -20.36
CA GLU A 251 21.29 -14.80 -21.49
C GLU A 251 22.08 -14.90 -22.80
N GLU A 252 22.96 -13.94 -23.08
CA GLU A 252 23.84 -13.94 -24.25
C GLU A 252 24.80 -15.13 -24.25
N THR A 253 25.41 -15.42 -23.09
CA THR A 253 26.35 -16.54 -22.92
C THR A 253 25.64 -17.88 -23.12
N VAL A 254 24.47 -18.07 -22.50
CA VAL A 254 23.68 -19.32 -22.61
C VAL A 254 23.16 -19.51 -24.04
N THR A 255 22.65 -18.45 -24.68
CA THR A 255 22.17 -18.49 -26.06
C THR A 255 23.30 -18.70 -27.05
N GLY A 256 24.43 -18.01 -26.87
CA GLY A 256 25.64 -18.18 -27.67
C GLY A 256 26.20 -19.60 -27.60
N GLN A 257 26.21 -20.20 -26.41
CA GLN A 257 26.65 -21.58 -26.24
C GLN A 257 25.74 -22.59 -26.93
N SER A 258 24.44 -22.35 -26.96
CA SER A 258 23.45 -23.18 -27.67
C SER A 258 23.69 -23.17 -29.20
N ILE A 259 24.03 -22.01 -29.77
CA ILE A 259 24.34 -21.85 -31.20
C ILE A 259 25.65 -22.59 -31.55
N LEU A 260 26.69 -22.45 -30.72
CA LEU A 260 27.99 -23.15 -30.92
C LEU A 260 27.84 -24.67 -30.81
N SER A 261 27.01 -25.17 -29.91
CA SER A 261 26.74 -26.61 -29.77
C SER A 261 26.00 -27.18 -31.01
N ARG A 262 25.03 -26.44 -31.57
CA ARG A 262 24.37 -26.82 -32.82
C ARG A 262 25.30 -26.78 -34.03
N GLY A 263 26.18 -25.80 -34.11
CA GLY A 263 27.18 -25.71 -35.19
C GLY A 263 28.15 -26.89 -35.17
N LYS A 264 28.61 -27.33 -33.99
CA LYS A 264 29.45 -28.52 -33.85
C LYS A 264 28.72 -29.83 -34.23
N SER A 265 27.43 -29.95 -33.95
CA SER A 265 26.61 -31.09 -34.35
C SER A 265 26.44 -31.18 -35.87
N SER A 266 26.19 -30.03 -36.53
CA SER A 266 26.07 -29.97 -38.01
C SER A 266 27.37 -30.29 -38.74
N GLY A 267 28.52 -29.83 -38.23
CA GLY A 267 29.82 -30.13 -38.79
C GLY A 267 30.26 -31.60 -38.66
N ARG A 268 29.66 -32.38 -37.74
CA ARG A 268 29.93 -33.81 -37.58
C ARG A 268 29.13 -34.69 -38.56
N ILE A 269 28.00 -34.22 -39.04
CA ILE A 269 27.14 -34.94 -40.01
C ILE A 269 27.81 -34.94 -41.41
N TYR A 270 28.49 -33.87 -41.79
CA TYR A 270 29.18 -33.80 -43.11
C TYR A 270 30.49 -34.59 -43.20
N ARG A 271 30.98 -35.23 -42.11
CA ARG A 271 32.21 -35.99 -42.11
C ARG A 271 32.03 -37.52 -42.33
N PHE A 272 30.81 -37.98 -42.50
CA PHE A 272 30.49 -39.40 -42.74
C PHE A 272 30.12 -39.70 -44.21
N GLU A 273 30.17 -38.73 -45.15
CA GLU A 273 29.89 -38.93 -46.55
C GLU A 273 31.13 -38.66 -47.46
N GLN A 274 32.34 -38.80 -46.97
CA GLN A 274 33.58 -38.97 -47.75
C GLN A 274 34.22 -40.25 -47.26
#